data_3c3838c0aa4285b5c56394b60c479030
#
_entry.id   3c3838c0aa4285b5c56394b60c479030
#
_cell.length_a   1.000
_cell.length_b   1.000
_cell.length_c   1.000
_cell.angle_alpha   90.00
_cell.angle_beta   90.00
_cell.angle_gamma   90.00
#
_symmetry.space_group_name_H-M   'P 1'
#
loop_
_entity.id
_entity.type
_entity.pdbx_description
1 polymer ?
#
loop_
_entity_poly.entity_id
_entity_poly.type
_entity_poly.pdbx_seq_one_letter_code
_entity_poly.pdbx_strand_id
1 'polypeptide(L)'
;MTFSVVTPFRLVRTLGVSGARNPAIYLLICDGLAAATVEEDLLAEATVQLSTTIHVSTASQVLHNSLPPWHDGSIRLIYFDAWLPDLVQALDRHSALLVQDGGQLLLLADEKSAERILSTAPNLRSRLTDVFQIGPDDLSGGLPA
;
A
#
# COMPACT_ATOMS: atom_id res chain seq x y z
N MET A 1 3.18 13.98 -13.81
CA MET A 1 1.99 13.94 -12.96
C MET A 1 2.39 13.99 -11.51
N THR A 2 1.70 14.78 -10.73
CA THR A 2 2.03 14.96 -9.31
C THR A 2 0.93 14.37 -8.46
N PHE A 3 1.30 13.59 -7.46
CA PHE A 3 0.35 13.00 -6.53
C PHE A 3 0.46 13.68 -5.17
N SER A 4 -0.61 13.60 -4.40
CA SER A 4 -0.60 14.13 -3.05
C SER A 4 0.44 13.42 -2.19
N VAL A 5 1.08 14.18 -1.32
CA VAL A 5 2.09 13.64 -0.40
C VAL A 5 1.45 13.37 0.94
N VAL A 6 1.69 12.19 1.48
CA VAL A 6 1.20 11.81 2.81
C VAL A 6 2.33 11.28 3.66
N THR A 7 2.10 11.23 4.97
CA THR A 7 2.96 10.54 5.91
C THR A 7 2.26 9.27 6.38
N PRO A 8 2.98 8.30 6.93
CA PRO A 8 2.34 7.12 7.53
C PRO A 8 1.26 7.49 8.55
N PHE A 9 1.50 8.50 9.37
CA PHE A 9 0.51 8.98 10.33
C PHE A 9 -0.80 9.36 9.65
N ARG A 10 -0.72 10.16 8.58
CA ARG A 10 -1.93 10.61 7.88
C ARG A 10 -2.61 9.50 7.11
N LEU A 11 -1.84 8.63 6.49
CA LEU A 11 -2.41 7.52 5.74
C LEU A 11 -3.19 6.59 6.67
N VAL A 12 -2.59 6.19 7.78
CA VAL A 12 -3.25 5.31 8.75
C VAL A 12 -4.51 5.97 9.32
N ARG A 13 -4.45 7.27 9.58
CA ARG A 13 -5.63 8.00 10.01
C ARG A 13 -6.75 7.95 8.95
N THR A 14 -6.39 8.08 7.69
CA THR A 14 -7.34 7.97 6.58
C THR A 14 -7.96 6.57 6.53
N LEU A 15 -7.17 5.53 6.71
CA LEU A 15 -7.67 4.16 6.75
C LEU A 15 -8.69 3.97 7.87
N GLY A 16 -8.40 4.55 9.03
CA GLY A 16 -9.30 4.47 10.19
C GLY A 16 -10.62 5.19 9.96
N VAL A 17 -10.58 6.36 9.33
CA VAL A 17 -11.78 7.13 9.03
C VAL A 17 -12.64 6.43 8.00
N SER A 18 -12.02 5.83 6.98
CA SER A 18 -12.75 5.08 5.95
C SER A 18 -13.42 3.84 6.50
N GLY A 19 -12.87 3.31 7.58
CA GLY A 19 -13.39 2.10 8.20
C GLY A 19 -12.89 0.84 7.52
N ALA A 20 -12.64 -0.18 8.34
CA ALA A 20 -12.10 -1.44 7.86
C ALA A 20 -13.03 -2.20 6.92
N ARG A 21 -14.31 -1.88 6.94
CA ARG A 21 -15.29 -2.55 6.10
C ARG A 21 -15.34 -2.03 4.67
N ASN A 22 -14.73 -0.89 4.41
CA ASN A 22 -14.69 -0.33 3.08
C ASN A 22 -13.45 -0.84 2.37
N PRO A 23 -13.59 -1.73 1.38
CA PRO A 23 -12.42 -2.22 0.66
C PRO A 23 -11.72 -1.07 -0.05
N ALA A 24 -10.41 -1.08 -0.01
CA ALA A 24 -9.63 -0.02 -0.63
C ALA A 24 -8.29 -0.57 -1.09
N ILE A 25 -7.79 -0.03 -2.20
CA ILE A 25 -6.46 -0.29 -2.70
C ILE A 25 -5.75 1.04 -2.87
N TYR A 26 -4.62 1.20 -2.19
CA TYR A 26 -3.81 2.41 -2.30
C TYR A 26 -2.47 2.07 -2.93
N LEU A 27 -2.03 2.88 -3.88
CA LEU A 27 -0.69 2.81 -4.42
C LEU A 27 0.15 3.90 -3.76
N LEU A 28 1.21 3.48 -3.07
CA LEU A 28 2.09 4.37 -2.32
C LEU A 28 3.44 4.42 -3.02
N ILE A 29 3.82 5.60 -3.46
CA ILE A 29 5.07 5.82 -4.17
C ILE A 29 6.09 6.34 -3.18
N CYS A 30 7.18 5.61 -3.04
CA CYS A 30 8.19 5.89 -2.03
C CYS A 30 9.58 5.80 -2.63
N ASP A 31 10.49 6.68 -2.18
CA ASP A 31 11.90 6.51 -2.48
C ASP A 31 12.37 5.17 -1.92
N GLY A 32 13.06 4.37 -2.73
CA GLY A 32 13.53 3.07 -2.31
C GLY A 32 14.41 3.09 -1.08
N LEU A 33 15.16 4.19 -0.86
CA LEU A 33 15.99 4.34 0.33
C LEU A 33 15.18 4.57 1.59
N ALA A 34 13.97 5.09 1.46
CA ALA A 34 13.09 5.37 2.59
C ALA A 34 12.07 4.26 2.86
N ALA A 35 11.99 3.26 1.98
CA ALA A 35 10.94 2.25 2.04
C ALA A 35 10.88 1.50 3.37
N ALA A 36 12.02 1.10 3.91
CA ALA A 36 12.06 0.38 5.18
C ALA A 36 11.54 1.25 6.33
N THR A 37 11.91 2.51 6.37
CA THR A 37 11.45 3.45 7.39
C THR A 37 9.95 3.70 7.25
N VAL A 38 9.47 3.88 6.04
CA VAL A 38 8.03 4.05 5.78
C VAL A 38 7.24 2.84 6.26
N GLU A 39 7.73 1.65 5.95
CA GLU A 39 7.10 0.41 6.40
C GLU A 39 7.01 0.34 7.92
N GLU A 40 8.12 0.61 8.61
CA GLU A 40 8.15 0.62 10.07
C GLU A 40 7.18 1.64 10.65
N ASP A 41 7.15 2.84 10.08
CA ASP A 41 6.25 3.90 10.52
C ASP A 41 4.78 3.52 10.32
N LEU A 42 4.46 2.89 9.18
CA LEU A 42 3.10 2.41 8.92
C LEU A 42 2.67 1.36 9.94
N LEU A 43 3.55 0.42 10.26
CA LEU A 43 3.26 -0.62 11.24
C LEU A 43 3.02 -0.01 12.62
N ALA A 44 3.88 0.93 13.02
CA ALA A 44 3.75 1.59 14.31
C ALA A 44 2.45 2.40 14.40
N GLU A 45 2.12 3.15 13.35
CA GLU A 45 0.90 3.96 13.33
C GLU A 45 -0.35 3.09 13.36
N ALA A 46 -0.35 1.97 12.65
CA ALA A 46 -1.48 1.06 12.68
C ALA A 46 -1.71 0.49 14.09
N THR A 47 -0.65 0.17 14.78
CA THR A 47 -0.73 -0.31 16.16
C THR A 47 -1.30 0.78 17.08
N VAL A 48 -0.79 1.99 16.97
CA VAL A 48 -1.18 3.09 17.86
C VAL A 48 -2.58 3.60 17.55
N GLN A 49 -2.89 3.81 16.28
CA GLN A 49 -4.15 4.44 15.90
C GLN A 49 -5.32 3.46 15.76
N LEU A 50 -5.04 2.25 15.27
CA LEU A 50 -6.08 1.29 14.90
C LEU A 50 -6.07 0.03 15.75
N SER A 51 -5.09 -0.12 16.64
CA SER A 51 -4.90 -1.34 17.43
C SER A 51 -4.87 -2.59 16.55
N THR A 52 -4.24 -2.47 15.40
CA THR A 52 -4.18 -3.56 14.44
C THR A 52 -2.77 -3.75 13.90
N THR A 53 -2.54 -4.89 13.29
CA THR A 53 -1.26 -5.23 12.68
C THR A 53 -1.42 -5.24 11.17
N ILE A 54 -0.51 -4.59 10.46
CA ILE A 54 -0.45 -4.69 9.01
C ILE A 54 0.31 -5.95 8.64
N HIS A 55 -0.26 -6.76 7.77
CA HIS A 55 0.40 -7.95 7.25
C HIS A 55 1.27 -7.57 6.06
N VAL A 56 2.59 -7.67 6.23
CA VAL A 56 3.56 -7.24 5.23
C VAL A 56 4.09 -8.43 4.44
N SER A 57 4.16 -8.29 3.13
CA SER A 57 4.80 -9.24 2.25
C SER A 57 5.58 -8.49 1.19
N THR A 58 6.68 -9.06 0.72
CA THR A 58 7.35 -8.52 -0.46
C THR A 58 6.66 -9.05 -1.71
N ALA A 59 6.84 -8.36 -2.82
CA ALA A 59 6.29 -8.81 -4.10
C ALA A 59 6.82 -10.19 -4.47
N SER A 60 8.10 -10.45 -4.19
CA SER A 60 8.70 -11.76 -4.45
C SER A 60 8.04 -12.88 -3.65
N GLN A 61 7.71 -12.61 -2.39
CA GLN A 61 7.02 -13.59 -1.55
C GLN A 61 5.62 -13.90 -2.07
N VAL A 62 4.90 -12.87 -2.49
CA VAL A 62 3.55 -13.01 -3.02
C VAL A 62 3.55 -13.80 -4.33
N LEU A 63 4.55 -13.57 -5.17
CA LEU A 63 4.66 -14.25 -6.46
C LEU A 63 4.80 -15.76 -6.28
N HIS A 64 5.58 -16.19 -5.28
CA HIS A 64 5.82 -17.60 -5.03
C HIS A 64 4.73 -18.27 -4.20
N ASN A 65 4.00 -17.51 -3.43
CA ASN A 65 2.95 -18.01 -2.56
C ASN A 65 1.63 -17.35 -2.94
N SER A 66 0.55 -18.09 -2.87
CA SER A 66 -0.76 -17.48 -3.08
C SER A 66 -1.01 -16.40 -2.05
N LEU A 67 -1.71 -15.34 -2.46
CA LEU A 67 -2.18 -14.35 -1.50
C LEU A 67 -3.06 -15.06 -0.47
N PRO A 68 -2.74 -14.96 0.82
CA PRO A 68 -3.60 -15.56 1.83
C PRO A 68 -4.98 -14.90 1.76
N PRO A 69 -6.03 -15.61 2.14
CA PRO A 69 -7.38 -15.04 2.15
C PRO A 69 -7.41 -13.81 3.05
N TRP A 70 -8.13 -12.80 2.62
CA TRP A 70 -8.33 -11.62 3.45
C TRP A 70 -9.47 -11.85 4.41
N HIS A 71 -9.30 -11.26 5.57
CA HIS A 71 -10.36 -11.20 6.56
C HIS A 71 -10.87 -9.77 6.61
N ASP A 72 -12.15 -9.62 6.89
CA ASP A 72 -12.75 -8.31 7.05
C ASP A 72 -11.94 -7.50 8.06
N GLY A 73 -11.58 -6.29 7.67
CA GLY A 73 -10.81 -5.39 8.50
C GLY A 73 -9.30 -5.60 8.47
N SER A 74 -8.82 -6.57 7.70
CA SER A 74 -7.37 -6.74 7.60
C SER A 74 -6.74 -5.69 6.69
N ILE A 75 -5.51 -5.32 7.02
CA ILE A 75 -4.70 -4.41 6.21
C ILE A 75 -3.48 -5.19 5.75
N ARG A 76 -3.22 -5.15 4.46
CA ARG A 76 -2.06 -5.81 3.86
C ARG A 76 -1.20 -4.80 3.15
N LEU A 77 0.11 -4.98 3.25
CA LEU A 77 1.07 -4.18 2.51
C LEU A 77 1.92 -5.10 1.66
N ILE A 78 1.99 -4.84 0.38
CA ILE A 78 2.91 -5.52 -0.54
C ILE A 78 3.97 -4.52 -0.93
N TYR A 79 5.21 -4.81 -0.55
CA TYR A 79 6.36 -4.01 -0.93
C TYR A 79 6.98 -4.57 -2.21
N PHE A 80 7.05 -3.74 -3.24
CA PHE A 80 7.66 -4.11 -4.51
C PHE A 80 9.18 -4.00 -4.39
N ASP A 81 9.80 -5.06 -3.89
CA ASP A 81 11.25 -5.17 -3.76
C ASP A 81 11.94 -5.32 -5.11
N ALA A 82 11.19 -5.68 -6.15
CA ALA A 82 11.65 -5.76 -7.52
C ALA A 82 10.47 -5.57 -8.46
N TRP A 83 10.77 -5.24 -9.72
CA TRP A 83 9.73 -5.21 -10.74
C TRP A 83 9.40 -6.63 -11.17
N LEU A 84 8.17 -7.06 -10.92
CA LEU A 84 7.71 -8.42 -11.21
C LEU A 84 6.45 -8.32 -12.08
N PRO A 85 6.61 -8.35 -13.41
CA PRO A 85 5.46 -8.20 -14.32
C PRO A 85 4.39 -9.27 -14.12
N ASP A 86 4.79 -10.50 -13.80
CA ASP A 86 3.83 -11.58 -13.59
C ASP A 86 2.92 -11.31 -12.38
N LEU A 87 3.49 -10.74 -11.31
CA LEU A 87 2.70 -10.36 -10.15
C LEU A 87 1.74 -9.23 -10.51
N VAL A 88 2.21 -8.23 -11.23
CA VAL A 88 1.37 -7.10 -11.62
C VAL A 88 0.22 -7.56 -12.51
N GLN A 89 0.47 -8.48 -13.43
CA GLN A 89 -0.58 -9.06 -14.26
C GLN A 89 -1.58 -9.86 -13.42
N ALA A 90 -1.12 -10.61 -12.43
CA ALA A 90 -2.00 -11.35 -11.54
C ALA A 90 -2.87 -10.41 -10.71
N LEU A 91 -2.27 -9.36 -10.14
CA LEU A 91 -3.01 -8.35 -9.40
C LEU A 91 -4.05 -7.65 -10.27
N ASP A 92 -3.69 -7.33 -11.51
CA ASP A 92 -4.59 -6.70 -12.45
C ASP A 92 -5.78 -7.61 -12.78
N ARG A 93 -5.49 -8.87 -13.07
CA ARG A 93 -6.50 -9.86 -13.44
C ARG A 93 -7.48 -10.13 -12.31
N HIS A 94 -6.98 -10.16 -11.09
CA HIS A 94 -7.78 -10.49 -9.92
C HIS A 94 -8.16 -9.27 -9.07
N SER A 95 -8.07 -8.06 -9.65
CA SER A 95 -8.31 -6.83 -8.90
C SER A 95 -9.68 -6.78 -8.24
N ALA A 96 -10.70 -7.35 -8.86
CA ALA A 96 -12.03 -7.38 -8.27
C ALA A 96 -12.05 -8.22 -6.99
N LEU A 97 -11.29 -9.31 -6.96
CA LEU A 97 -11.22 -10.18 -5.78
C LEU A 97 -10.44 -9.54 -4.64
N LEU A 98 -9.50 -8.65 -4.97
CA LEU A 98 -8.68 -7.99 -3.97
C LEU A 98 -9.49 -7.08 -3.03
N VAL A 99 -10.65 -6.62 -3.48
CA VAL A 99 -11.50 -5.74 -2.69
C VAL A 99 -12.81 -6.40 -2.27
N GLN A 100 -13.00 -7.67 -2.61
CA GLN A 100 -14.27 -8.34 -2.40
C GLN A 100 -14.61 -8.55 -0.93
N ASP A 101 -13.61 -8.83 -0.13
CA ASP A 101 -13.81 -9.23 1.26
C ASP A 101 -13.65 -8.09 2.27
N GLY A 102 -13.60 -6.86 1.80
CA GLY A 102 -13.57 -5.70 2.67
C GLY A 102 -12.21 -5.35 3.27
N GLY A 103 -11.15 -5.98 2.83
CA GLY A 103 -9.81 -5.67 3.29
C GLY A 103 -9.23 -4.41 2.64
N GLN A 104 -8.14 -3.92 3.18
CA GLN A 104 -7.41 -2.78 2.63
C GLN A 104 -6.04 -3.25 2.17
N LEU A 105 -5.65 -2.86 0.95
CA LEU A 105 -4.39 -3.24 0.34
C LEU A 105 -3.54 -1.99 0.10
N LEU A 106 -2.32 -2.02 0.60
CA LEU A 106 -1.33 -0.98 0.37
C LEU A 106 -0.25 -1.56 -0.55
N LEU A 107 -0.05 -0.95 -1.70
CA LEU A 107 1.01 -1.33 -2.63
C LEU A 107 2.11 -0.28 -2.49
N LEU A 108 3.24 -0.67 -1.94
CA LEU A 108 4.38 0.23 -1.74
C LEU A 108 5.42 -0.02 -2.82
N ALA A 109 5.67 0.98 -3.65
CA ALA A 109 6.54 0.85 -4.80
C ALA A 109 7.38 2.11 -5.01
N ASP A 110 8.53 1.95 -5.67
CA ASP A 110 9.29 3.12 -6.09
C ASP A 110 8.58 3.79 -7.28
N GLU A 111 9.07 4.96 -7.66
CA GLU A 111 8.45 5.75 -8.72
C GLU A 111 8.38 4.97 -10.04
N LYS A 112 9.44 4.28 -10.39
CA LYS A 112 9.51 3.51 -11.63
C LYS A 112 8.50 2.38 -11.66
N SER A 113 8.44 1.61 -10.59
CA SER A 113 7.50 0.49 -10.48
C SER A 113 6.06 1.00 -10.46
N ALA A 114 5.82 2.10 -9.76
CA ALA A 114 4.48 2.71 -9.71
C ALA A 114 4.02 3.17 -11.10
N GLU A 115 4.90 3.83 -11.86
CA GLU A 115 4.58 4.26 -13.22
C GLU A 115 4.24 3.07 -14.11
N ARG A 116 4.99 1.98 -13.98
CA ARG A 116 4.72 0.76 -14.75
C ARG A 116 3.39 0.12 -14.35
N ILE A 117 3.08 0.09 -13.07
CA ILE A 117 1.77 -0.41 -12.60
C ILE A 117 0.65 0.41 -13.24
N LEU A 118 0.75 1.73 -13.18
CA LEU A 118 -0.28 2.61 -13.72
C LEU A 118 -0.43 2.50 -15.23
N SER A 119 0.63 2.16 -15.94
CA SER A 119 0.59 2.08 -17.41
C SER A 119 0.27 0.69 -17.94
N THR A 120 0.49 -0.37 -17.16
CA THR A 120 0.35 -1.74 -17.64
C THR A 120 -0.77 -2.55 -16.98
N ALA A 121 -1.40 -2.01 -15.95
CA ALA A 121 -2.43 -2.71 -15.18
C ALA A 121 -3.73 -1.89 -15.14
N PRO A 122 -4.49 -1.84 -16.25
CA PRO A 122 -5.66 -0.97 -16.34
C PRO A 122 -6.79 -1.35 -15.38
N ASN A 123 -7.00 -2.63 -15.11
CA ASN A 123 -8.06 -3.05 -14.20
C ASN A 123 -7.70 -2.70 -12.75
N LEU A 124 -6.45 -2.96 -12.38
CA LEU A 124 -5.96 -2.58 -11.07
C LEU A 124 -6.02 -1.06 -10.88
N ARG A 125 -5.57 -0.32 -11.88
CA ARG A 125 -5.61 1.14 -11.87
C ARG A 125 -7.02 1.66 -11.63
N SER A 126 -8.02 1.09 -12.31
CA SER A 126 -9.40 1.53 -12.17
C SER A 126 -9.99 1.25 -10.79
N ARG A 127 -9.37 0.34 -10.03
CA ARG A 127 -9.82 -0.02 -8.69
C ARG A 127 -9.01 0.63 -7.58
N LEU A 128 -7.99 1.42 -7.92
CA LEU A 128 -7.24 2.15 -6.91
C LEU A 128 -8.13 3.21 -6.27
N THR A 129 -8.14 3.22 -4.95
CA THR A 129 -8.87 4.25 -4.21
C THR A 129 -8.15 5.58 -4.33
N ASP A 130 -6.81 5.54 -4.22
CA ASP A 130 -6.00 6.72 -4.41
C ASP A 130 -4.55 6.33 -4.66
N VAL A 131 -3.76 7.30 -5.10
CA VAL A 131 -2.32 7.17 -5.32
C VAL A 131 -1.64 8.29 -4.56
N PHE A 132 -0.73 7.94 -3.67
CA PHE A 132 -0.01 8.92 -2.86
C PHE A 132 1.49 8.77 -3.00
N GLN A 133 2.20 9.89 -2.90
CA GLN A 133 3.62 9.84 -2.56
C GLN A 133 3.72 9.78 -1.04
N ILE A 134 4.54 8.87 -0.52
CA ILE A 134 4.67 8.70 0.91
C ILE A 134 6.14 8.81 1.32
N GLY A 135 6.40 9.55 2.37
CA GLY A 135 7.70 9.63 3.02
C GLY A 135 7.58 9.20 4.45
N PRO A 136 8.70 9.04 5.16
CA PRO A 136 8.66 8.69 6.57
C PRO A 136 7.92 9.73 7.40
N ASP A 137 7.40 9.33 8.55
CA ASP A 137 6.90 10.28 9.52
C ASP A 137 8.05 11.21 9.89
N ASP A 138 7.79 12.48 9.79
CA ASP A 138 8.84 13.43 10.07
C ASP A 138 8.86 13.77 11.54
N LEU A 139 9.67 13.02 12.23
CA LEU A 139 9.81 13.26 13.63
C LEU A 139 10.60 14.47 13.91
N SER A 140 11.49 14.74 13.06
CA SER A 140 12.19 15.92 13.17
C SER A 140 11.36 16.97 12.66
N GLY A 141 10.55 16.44 11.95
CA GLY A 141 10.06 17.25 11.37
C GLY A 141 9.23 17.79 11.86
N GLY A 142 9.21 16.98 12.33
CA GLY A 142 8.56 17.61 12.65
C GLY A 142 8.99 18.91 12.39
N LEU A 143 9.57 18.99 12.23
CA LEU A 143 9.88 20.04 12.06
C LEU A 143 9.74 20.66 11.19
N PRO A 144 9.33 20.94 11.18
CA PRO A 144 9.10 21.53 10.51
C PRO A 144 9.50 22.03 10.18
N ALA A 145 9.48 21.85 9.97
CA ALA A 145 9.99 22.38 9.62
C ALA A 145 9.52 22.94 9.16
#